data_058571776226e97a0e74cdd724cc7936
#
_entry.id   058571776226e97a0e74cdd724cc7936
#
_cell.length_a   1.000
_cell.length_b   1.000
_cell.length_c   1.000
_cell.angle_alpha   90.00
_cell.angle_beta   90.00
_cell.angle_gamma   90.00
#
_symmetry.space_group_name_H-M   'P 1'
#
loop_
_entity.id
_entity.type
_entity.pdbx_description
1 polymer ?
#
loop_
_entity_poly.entity_id
_entity_poly.type
_entity_poly.pdbx_seq_one_letter_code
_entity_poly.pdbx_strand_id
1 'polypeptide(L)'
;QGIGISRVETLELEQLVNLYQQATLQDPLQGLPLIAYYPAERFVNEMNILSKNNPLIFQHAHAYEISAIPYTTFARFFEWFREISDIENAQTAQFLQTILHQPKSIPPDIPLSYKLAQAQAHIQSPSLQALKQALATVLPEIEDIYLQYHPKLQLMVRYHGNIMLYQQLSNSIRNWVALVGDIVRPLCLP
;
A
#
# COMPACT_ATOMS: atom_id res chain seq x y z
N GLN A 1 -18.84 -20.15 27.91
CA GLN A 1 -20.20 -19.83 27.45
C GLN A 1 -20.05 -19.22 26.07
N GLY A 2 -20.33 -20.01 25.01
CA GLY A 2 -20.37 -19.50 23.67
C GLY A 2 -21.58 -18.58 23.50
N ILE A 3 -21.36 -17.35 23.04
CA ILE A 3 -22.42 -16.46 22.61
C ILE A 3 -22.98 -17.07 21.33
N GLY A 4 -24.13 -17.73 21.43
CA GLY A 4 -24.84 -18.25 20.27
C GLY A 4 -25.37 -17.07 19.46
N ILE A 5 -24.89 -16.93 18.21
CA ILE A 5 -25.44 -15.98 17.24
C ILE A 5 -26.89 -16.39 17.00
N SER A 6 -27.83 -15.47 17.18
CA SER A 6 -29.25 -15.78 16.96
C SER A 6 -29.52 -15.95 15.45
N ARG A 7 -30.51 -16.80 15.10
CA ARG A 7 -30.91 -16.99 13.69
C ARG A 7 -31.35 -15.69 12.99
N VAL A 8 -31.82 -14.73 13.75
CA VAL A 8 -32.25 -13.40 13.24
C VAL A 8 -31.04 -12.60 12.74
N GLU A 9 -29.93 -12.60 13.50
CA GLU A 9 -28.70 -11.92 13.13
C GLU A 9 -28.06 -12.51 11.86
N THR A 10 -28.15 -13.84 11.69
CA THR A 10 -27.66 -14.51 10.47
C THR A 10 -28.49 -14.13 9.25
N LEU A 11 -29.80 -14.00 9.38
CA LEU A 11 -30.70 -13.66 8.27
C LEU A 11 -30.44 -12.22 7.75
N GLU A 12 -30.26 -11.28 8.64
CA GLU A 12 -29.96 -9.89 8.28
C GLU A 12 -28.61 -9.77 7.57
N LEU A 13 -27.61 -10.52 8.04
CA LEU A 13 -26.29 -10.58 7.40
C LEU A 13 -26.38 -11.20 6.00
N GLU A 14 -27.11 -12.29 5.84
CA GLU A 14 -27.35 -12.94 4.53
C GLU A 14 -28.05 -11.99 3.55
N GLN A 15 -29.05 -11.25 4.02
CA GLN A 15 -29.75 -10.25 3.21
C GLN A 15 -28.82 -9.11 2.79
N LEU A 16 -27.98 -8.61 3.67
CA LEU A 16 -26.99 -7.59 3.37
C LEU A 16 -25.97 -8.08 2.33
N VAL A 17 -25.44 -9.29 2.49
CA VAL A 17 -24.51 -9.91 1.53
C VAL A 17 -25.16 -10.04 0.16
N ASN A 18 -26.40 -10.54 0.10
CA ASN A 18 -27.13 -10.68 -1.17
C ASN A 18 -27.38 -9.34 -1.84
N LEU A 19 -27.67 -8.28 -1.08
CA LEU A 19 -27.87 -6.93 -1.60
C LEU A 19 -26.59 -6.40 -2.26
N TYR A 20 -25.42 -6.55 -1.62
CA TYR A 20 -24.14 -6.14 -2.19
C TYR A 20 -23.75 -6.98 -3.40
N GLN A 21 -23.99 -8.30 -3.39
CA GLN A 21 -23.74 -9.17 -4.53
C GLN A 21 -24.57 -8.74 -5.75
N GLN A 22 -25.86 -8.46 -5.55
CA GLN A 22 -26.73 -7.98 -6.64
C GLN A 22 -26.30 -6.60 -7.15
N ALA A 23 -25.95 -5.69 -6.25
CA ALA A 23 -25.50 -4.37 -6.62
C ALA A 23 -24.20 -4.40 -7.45
N THR A 24 -23.24 -5.25 -7.07
CA THR A 24 -21.97 -5.44 -7.81
C THR A 24 -22.19 -6.09 -9.17
N LEU A 25 -23.19 -6.98 -9.31
CA LEU A 25 -23.57 -7.56 -10.61
C LEU A 25 -24.21 -6.53 -11.56
N GLN A 26 -24.93 -5.54 -11.01
CA GLN A 26 -25.55 -4.46 -11.79
C GLN A 26 -24.55 -3.37 -12.15
N ASP A 27 -23.68 -3.02 -11.23
CA ASP A 27 -22.62 -2.01 -11.42
C ASP A 27 -21.29 -2.53 -10.85
N PRO A 28 -20.39 -3.04 -11.70
CA PRO A 28 -19.07 -3.52 -11.27
C PRO A 28 -18.17 -2.44 -10.63
N LEU A 29 -18.50 -1.16 -10.83
CA LEU A 29 -17.77 -0.04 -10.25
C LEU A 29 -18.35 0.39 -8.90
N GLN A 30 -19.43 -0.25 -8.45
CA GLN A 30 -20.00 0.04 -7.15
C GLN A 30 -19.01 -0.32 -6.04
N GLY A 31 -18.64 0.67 -5.23
CA GLY A 31 -17.76 0.47 -4.09
C GLY A 31 -18.39 -0.45 -3.04
N LEU A 32 -17.62 -1.41 -2.57
CA LEU A 32 -17.98 -2.24 -1.42
C LEU A 32 -17.54 -1.54 -0.12
N PRO A 33 -18.26 -1.77 1.01
CA PRO A 33 -17.84 -1.21 2.29
C PRO A 33 -16.50 -1.83 2.71
N LEU A 34 -15.55 -1.00 3.12
CA LEU A 34 -14.31 -1.48 3.70
C LEU A 34 -14.59 -2.07 5.09
N ILE A 35 -14.31 -3.36 5.25
CA ILE A 35 -14.41 -4.06 6.54
C ILE A 35 -13.00 -4.42 6.97
N ALA A 36 -12.59 -3.96 8.16
CA ALA A 36 -11.29 -4.27 8.74
C ALA A 36 -11.46 -4.67 10.21
N TYR A 37 -10.83 -5.77 10.59
CA TYR A 37 -10.82 -6.24 11.98
C TYR A 37 -9.42 -6.16 12.55
N TYR A 38 -9.25 -5.39 13.61
CA TYR A 38 -7.98 -5.21 14.31
C TYR A 38 -8.09 -5.73 15.75
N PRO A 39 -7.55 -6.92 16.03
CA PRO A 39 -7.52 -7.44 17.39
C PRO A 39 -6.60 -6.59 18.28
N ALA A 40 -6.85 -6.61 19.61
CA ALA A 40 -6.04 -5.89 20.57
C ALA A 40 -4.56 -6.36 20.58
N GLU A 41 -4.36 -7.65 20.34
CA GLU A 41 -3.05 -8.31 20.27
C GLU A 41 -2.45 -8.16 18.86
N ARG A 42 -1.99 -6.96 18.51
CA ARG A 42 -1.32 -6.67 17.24
C ARG A 42 0.18 -6.80 17.41
N PHE A 43 0.77 -7.78 16.77
CA PHE A 43 2.23 -7.92 16.69
C PHE A 43 2.70 -7.73 15.25
N VAL A 44 3.59 -6.77 15.06
CA VAL A 44 4.38 -6.68 13.84
C VAL A 44 5.53 -7.68 14.00
N ASN A 45 5.31 -8.93 13.63
CA ASN A 45 6.38 -9.92 13.61
C ASN A 45 7.48 -9.51 12.62
N GLU A 46 8.73 -9.77 12.98
CA GLU A 46 9.85 -9.64 12.06
C GLU A 46 9.66 -10.62 10.90
N MET A 47 9.20 -10.11 9.77
CA MET A 47 8.99 -10.91 8.59
C MET A 47 10.20 -10.89 7.68
N ASN A 48 10.45 -12.02 7.05
CA ASN A 48 11.49 -12.14 6.04
C ASN A 48 11.05 -11.39 4.78
N ILE A 49 11.54 -10.17 4.64
CA ILE A 49 11.27 -9.21 3.55
C ILE A 49 11.60 -9.80 2.15
N LEU A 50 12.32 -10.90 2.11
CA LEU A 50 12.82 -11.55 0.89
C LEU A 50 11.89 -12.64 0.34
N SER A 51 10.83 -13.01 1.04
CA SER A 51 9.90 -14.06 0.59
C SER A 51 9.05 -13.58 -0.59
N LYS A 52 9.21 -14.24 -1.75
CA LYS A 52 8.49 -13.95 -3.01
C LYS A 52 7.22 -14.79 -3.22
N ASN A 53 6.64 -15.38 -2.20
CA ASN A 53 5.73 -16.50 -2.36
C ASN A 53 4.23 -16.18 -2.45
N ASN A 54 3.81 -14.93 -2.68
CA ASN A 54 2.39 -14.62 -2.80
C ASN A 54 2.02 -14.16 -4.23
N PRO A 55 0.89 -14.65 -4.77
CA PRO A 55 0.40 -14.22 -6.07
C PRO A 55 0.02 -12.73 -6.07
N LEU A 56 0.18 -12.10 -7.21
CA LEU A 56 -0.22 -10.71 -7.49
C LEU A 56 -1.69 -10.49 -7.15
N ILE A 57 -1.98 -9.56 -6.26
CA ILE A 57 -3.34 -9.29 -5.77
C ILE A 57 -3.83 -7.98 -6.39
N PHE A 58 -4.45 -8.06 -7.57
CA PHE A 58 -4.97 -6.90 -8.29
C PHE A 58 -6.51 -6.84 -8.41
N GLN A 59 -7.26 -7.68 -7.70
CA GLN A 59 -8.72 -7.68 -7.80
C GLN A 59 -9.38 -7.14 -6.53
N HIS A 60 -10.46 -6.36 -6.68
CA HIS A 60 -11.27 -5.84 -5.56
C HIS A 60 -11.67 -6.90 -4.54
N ALA A 61 -12.02 -8.11 -5.00
CA ALA A 61 -12.40 -9.22 -4.13
C ALA A 61 -11.30 -9.61 -3.13
N HIS A 62 -10.05 -9.51 -3.52
CA HIS A 62 -8.91 -9.85 -2.65
C HIS A 62 -8.65 -8.84 -1.53
N ALA A 63 -9.16 -7.60 -1.64
CA ALA A 63 -9.08 -6.62 -0.57
C ALA A 63 -9.83 -7.09 0.69
N TYR A 64 -10.87 -7.90 0.52
CA TYR A 64 -11.73 -8.39 1.60
C TYR A 64 -11.37 -9.77 2.14
N GLU A 65 -10.68 -10.58 1.34
CA GLU A 65 -10.40 -11.99 1.65
C GLU A 65 -9.65 -12.19 2.97
N ILE A 66 -9.01 -11.13 3.49
CA ILE A 66 -8.02 -11.26 4.56
C ILE A 66 -8.11 -10.18 5.62
N SER A 67 -9.06 -9.28 5.52
CA SER A 67 -9.33 -8.29 6.59
C SER A 67 -9.66 -8.95 7.94
N ALA A 68 -10.02 -10.24 7.93
CA ALA A 68 -10.35 -11.04 9.11
C ALA A 68 -9.18 -11.86 9.69
N ILE A 69 -7.99 -11.88 9.07
CA ILE A 69 -6.86 -12.69 9.54
C ILE A 69 -5.83 -11.80 10.28
N PRO A 70 -5.75 -11.89 11.63
CA PRO A 70 -5.07 -10.90 12.46
C PRO A 70 -3.54 -10.83 12.33
N TYR A 71 -2.87 -11.86 11.81
CA TYR A 71 -1.40 -11.94 11.85
C TYR A 71 -0.69 -11.62 10.53
N THR A 72 -1.42 -11.25 9.48
CA THR A 72 -0.86 -11.08 8.13
C THR A 72 -0.80 -9.63 7.66
N THR A 73 -1.30 -8.68 8.44
CA THR A 73 -1.49 -7.27 8.07
C THR A 73 -0.22 -6.60 7.57
N PHE A 74 0.87 -6.69 8.33
CA PHE A 74 2.12 -6.04 7.97
C PHE A 74 2.79 -6.65 6.73
N ALA A 75 2.77 -7.98 6.62
CA ALA A 75 3.35 -8.67 5.47
C ALA A 75 2.74 -8.21 4.15
N ARG A 76 1.43 -8.07 4.13
CA ARG A 76 0.67 -7.63 2.95
C ARG A 76 0.87 -6.17 2.63
N PHE A 77 0.85 -5.33 3.64
CA PHE A 77 1.22 -3.94 3.46
C PHE A 77 2.59 -3.84 2.82
N PHE A 78 3.58 -4.59 3.34
CA PHE A 78 4.93 -4.55 2.83
C PHE A 78 5.04 -5.12 1.40
N GLU A 79 4.38 -6.22 1.08
CA GLU A 79 4.35 -6.81 -0.25
C GLU A 79 3.72 -5.84 -1.26
N TRP A 80 2.58 -5.27 -0.93
CA TRP A 80 1.93 -4.25 -1.74
C TRP A 80 2.80 -3.01 -1.91
N PHE A 81 3.39 -2.49 -0.84
CA PHE A 81 4.29 -1.34 -0.88
C PHE A 81 5.51 -1.61 -1.76
N ARG A 82 6.08 -2.80 -1.67
CA ARG A 82 7.17 -3.23 -2.53
C ARG A 82 6.75 -3.28 -3.99
N GLU A 83 5.61 -3.86 -4.28
CA GLU A 83 5.10 -4.00 -5.64
C GLU A 83 4.88 -2.64 -6.30
N ILE A 84 4.18 -1.71 -5.65
CA ILE A 84 3.98 -0.37 -6.21
C ILE A 84 5.29 0.40 -6.34
N SER A 85 6.25 0.19 -5.42
CA SER A 85 7.59 0.78 -5.51
C SER A 85 8.41 0.19 -6.67
N ASP A 86 8.32 -1.12 -6.90
CA ASP A 86 8.99 -1.80 -8.03
C ASP A 86 8.43 -1.30 -9.38
N ILE A 87 7.11 -1.11 -9.48
CA ILE A 87 6.46 -0.56 -10.69
C ILE A 87 6.94 0.88 -10.94
N GLU A 88 6.95 1.74 -9.93
CA GLU A 88 7.41 3.12 -10.05
C GLU A 88 8.87 3.20 -10.47
N ASN A 89 9.73 2.36 -9.88
CA ASN A 89 11.14 2.27 -10.25
C ASN A 89 11.34 1.78 -11.69
N ALA A 90 10.57 0.78 -12.13
CA ALA A 90 10.62 0.27 -13.50
C ALA A 90 10.19 1.34 -14.51
N GLN A 91 9.13 2.08 -14.23
CA GLN A 91 8.67 3.20 -15.06
C GLN A 91 9.71 4.31 -15.13
N THR A 92 10.34 4.65 -14.00
CA THR A 92 11.43 5.62 -13.93
C THR A 92 12.61 5.18 -14.79
N ALA A 93 13.02 3.92 -14.68
CA ALA A 93 14.12 3.36 -15.47
C ALA A 93 13.81 3.39 -16.99
N GLN A 94 12.61 3.00 -17.40
CA GLN A 94 12.18 3.08 -18.81
C GLN A 94 12.19 4.51 -19.33
N PHE A 95 11.70 5.46 -18.54
CA PHE A 95 11.73 6.87 -18.92
C PHE A 95 13.17 7.39 -19.11
N LEU A 96 14.06 7.08 -18.15
CA LEU A 96 15.47 7.46 -18.27
C LEU A 96 16.13 6.85 -19.50
N GLN A 97 15.86 5.57 -19.81
CA GLN A 97 16.34 4.92 -21.02
C GLN A 97 15.84 5.64 -22.28
N THR A 98 14.58 6.04 -22.32
CA THR A 98 14.01 6.79 -23.46
C THR A 98 14.74 8.12 -23.67
N ILE A 99 15.04 8.85 -22.60
CA ILE A 99 15.82 10.10 -22.67
C ILE A 99 17.23 9.82 -23.20
N LEU A 100 17.89 8.79 -22.72
CA LEU A 100 19.27 8.46 -23.10
C LEU A 100 19.38 8.00 -24.56
N HIS A 101 18.39 7.28 -25.09
CA HIS A 101 18.40 6.75 -26.45
C HIS A 101 17.92 7.77 -27.51
N GLN A 102 17.21 8.83 -27.10
CA GLN A 102 16.69 9.86 -28.00
C GLN A 102 17.16 11.29 -27.62
N PRO A 103 18.46 11.55 -27.57
CA PRO A 103 18.96 12.86 -27.17
C PRO A 103 18.54 14.01 -28.11
N LYS A 104 18.21 13.70 -29.39
CA LYS A 104 17.78 14.69 -30.40
C LYS A 104 16.34 15.17 -30.25
N SER A 105 15.50 14.53 -29.49
CA SER A 105 14.11 14.95 -29.24
C SER A 105 13.99 15.98 -28.11
N ILE A 106 15.11 16.38 -27.55
CA ILE A 106 15.16 17.33 -26.45
C ILE A 106 15.42 18.72 -27.03
N PRO A 107 14.44 19.66 -27.00
CA PRO A 107 14.72 21.05 -27.32
C PRO A 107 15.86 21.56 -26.43
N PRO A 108 16.87 22.26 -26.99
CA PRO A 108 18.03 22.69 -26.22
C PRO A 108 17.72 23.71 -25.12
N ASP A 109 16.53 24.31 -25.17
CA ASP A 109 16.11 25.39 -24.25
C ASP A 109 15.46 24.91 -22.95
N ILE A 110 15.19 23.60 -22.81
CA ILE A 110 14.54 23.08 -21.59
C ILE A 110 15.58 22.39 -20.72
N PRO A 111 15.84 22.89 -19.49
CA PRO A 111 16.76 22.24 -18.56
C PRO A 111 16.37 20.77 -18.29
N LEU A 112 17.34 19.88 -18.24
CA LEU A 112 17.14 18.46 -17.94
C LEU A 112 16.42 18.29 -16.58
N SER A 113 16.72 19.17 -15.60
CA SER A 113 16.06 19.19 -14.30
C SER A 113 14.55 19.40 -14.37
N TYR A 114 14.07 20.26 -15.28
CA TYR A 114 12.64 20.49 -15.48
C TYR A 114 11.96 19.24 -16.08
N LYS A 115 12.60 18.59 -17.04
CA LYS A 115 12.06 17.34 -17.62
C LYS A 115 12.03 16.19 -16.65
N LEU A 116 13.07 16.06 -15.83
CA LEU A 116 13.09 15.07 -14.75
C LEU A 116 11.99 15.33 -13.72
N ALA A 117 11.76 16.58 -13.33
CA ALA A 117 10.69 16.94 -12.41
C ALA A 117 9.30 16.67 -13.02
N GLN A 118 9.08 16.98 -14.28
CA GLN A 118 7.83 16.70 -14.99
C GLN A 118 7.59 15.19 -15.13
N ALA A 119 8.62 14.44 -15.47
CA ALA A 119 8.55 12.99 -15.55
C ALA A 119 8.27 12.36 -14.18
N GLN A 120 8.94 12.82 -13.15
CA GLN A 120 8.72 12.34 -11.79
C GLN A 120 7.28 12.56 -11.34
N ALA A 121 6.66 13.68 -11.71
CA ALA A 121 5.24 13.93 -11.43
C ALA A 121 4.29 12.96 -12.17
N HIS A 122 4.66 12.48 -13.37
CA HIS A 122 3.87 11.50 -14.13
C HIS A 122 4.11 10.05 -13.69
N ILE A 123 5.27 9.75 -13.13
CA ILE A 123 5.68 8.40 -12.75
C ILE A 123 5.23 8.07 -11.32
N GLN A 124 5.04 9.08 -10.47
CA GLN A 124 4.62 8.85 -9.09
C GLN A 124 3.30 8.08 -9.01
N SER A 125 3.34 6.92 -8.35
CA SER A 125 2.15 6.11 -8.11
C SER A 125 1.15 6.87 -7.21
N PRO A 126 -0.11 7.05 -7.65
CA PRO A 126 -1.15 7.65 -6.80
C PRO A 126 -1.31 6.92 -5.47
N SER A 127 -1.12 5.60 -5.46
CA SER A 127 -1.19 4.76 -4.27
C SER A 127 -0.08 5.07 -3.27
N LEU A 128 1.16 5.28 -3.74
CA LEU A 128 2.27 5.71 -2.87
C LEU A 128 2.05 7.11 -2.32
N GLN A 129 1.52 8.02 -3.13
CA GLN A 129 1.18 9.37 -2.67
C GLN A 129 0.10 9.34 -1.60
N ALA A 130 -0.98 8.58 -1.81
CA ALA A 130 -2.05 8.42 -0.83
C ALA A 130 -1.53 7.86 0.49
N LEU A 131 -0.66 6.85 0.44
CA LEU A 131 -0.02 6.29 1.62
C LEU A 131 0.84 7.32 2.36
N LYS A 132 1.70 8.03 1.65
CA LYS A 132 2.58 9.06 2.24
C LYS A 132 1.77 10.18 2.87
N GLN A 133 0.68 10.63 2.23
CA GLN A 133 -0.24 11.63 2.78
C GLN A 133 -0.96 11.13 4.03
N ALA A 134 -1.46 9.89 4.02
CA ALA A 134 -2.11 9.30 5.18
C ALA A 134 -1.14 9.16 6.35
N LEU A 135 0.09 8.70 6.10
CA LEU A 135 1.14 8.64 7.13
C LEU A 135 1.48 10.02 7.67
N ALA A 136 1.69 11.02 6.84
CA ALA A 136 1.99 12.38 7.28
C ALA A 136 0.85 13.01 8.11
N THR A 137 -0.40 12.59 7.87
CA THR A 137 -1.55 13.06 8.64
C THR A 137 -1.65 12.40 10.01
N VAL A 138 -1.39 11.09 10.09
CA VAL A 138 -1.56 10.30 11.32
C VAL A 138 -0.28 10.32 12.18
N LEU A 139 0.88 10.32 11.53
CA LEU A 139 2.21 10.27 12.13
C LEU A 139 3.08 11.39 11.52
N PRO A 140 2.89 12.65 11.89
CA PRO A 140 3.60 13.78 11.29
C PRO A 140 5.12 13.73 11.49
N GLU A 141 5.59 12.91 12.43
CA GLU A 141 7.01 12.65 12.64
C GLU A 141 7.65 11.81 11.52
N ILE A 142 6.83 11.09 10.73
CA ILE A 142 7.27 10.34 9.56
C ILE A 142 7.17 11.24 8.33
N GLU A 143 8.31 11.72 7.88
CA GLU A 143 8.41 12.63 6.74
C GLU A 143 8.40 11.87 5.41
N ASP A 144 8.94 10.65 5.38
CA ASP A 144 8.99 9.81 4.18
C ASP A 144 9.18 8.33 4.53
N ILE A 145 8.72 7.45 3.62
CA ILE A 145 8.92 6.01 3.67
C ILE A 145 9.25 5.51 2.26
N TYR A 146 10.30 4.70 2.13
CA TYR A 146 10.76 4.20 0.83
C TYR A 146 11.56 2.91 0.95
N LEU A 147 11.73 2.20 -0.17
CA LEU A 147 12.59 1.02 -0.25
C LEU A 147 13.99 1.41 -0.70
N GLN A 148 14.99 0.93 0.02
CA GLN A 148 16.38 0.93 -0.41
C GLN A 148 16.70 -0.45 -0.97
N TYR A 149 17.18 -0.49 -2.22
CA TYR A 149 17.46 -1.75 -2.91
C TYR A 149 18.91 -2.20 -2.80
N HIS A 150 19.84 -1.28 -2.62
CA HIS A 150 21.27 -1.56 -2.52
C HIS A 150 21.85 -1.06 -1.17
N PRO A 151 22.72 -1.80 -0.48
CA PRO A 151 23.28 -3.13 -0.82
C PRO A 151 22.31 -4.29 -0.65
N LYS A 152 21.20 -4.09 0.04
CA LYS A 152 20.12 -5.07 0.25
C LYS A 152 18.78 -4.36 0.34
N LEU A 153 17.71 -5.09 0.03
CA LEU A 153 16.35 -4.58 0.14
C LEU A 153 16.01 -4.31 1.61
N GLN A 154 15.69 -3.04 1.91
CA GLN A 154 15.34 -2.57 3.25
C GLN A 154 14.25 -1.52 3.18
N LEU A 155 13.36 -1.53 4.16
CA LEU A 155 12.38 -0.46 4.35
C LEU A 155 13.01 0.65 5.19
N MET A 156 13.13 1.83 4.58
CA MET A 156 13.71 3.02 5.18
C MET A 156 12.62 4.01 5.54
N VAL A 157 12.82 4.72 6.62
CA VAL A 157 11.90 5.76 7.09
C VAL A 157 12.71 7.00 7.43
N ARG A 158 12.21 8.17 6.99
CA ARG A 158 12.69 9.46 7.48
C ARG A 158 11.82 9.86 8.67
N TYR A 159 12.43 9.85 9.86
CA TYR A 159 11.77 10.10 11.14
C TYR A 159 12.51 11.22 11.89
N HIS A 160 11.83 12.32 12.20
CA HIS A 160 12.42 13.53 12.78
C HIS A 160 13.70 13.99 12.08
N GLY A 161 13.66 14.06 10.74
CA GLY A 161 14.80 14.47 9.92
C GLY A 161 15.91 13.42 9.76
N ASN A 162 15.85 12.28 10.47
CA ASN A 162 16.84 11.21 10.41
C ASN A 162 16.36 10.06 9.56
N ILE A 163 17.25 9.52 8.73
CA ILE A 163 16.99 8.31 7.95
C ILE A 163 17.38 7.10 8.78
N MET A 164 16.45 6.17 8.97
CA MET A 164 16.68 4.94 9.73
C MET A 164 15.92 3.76 9.13
N LEU A 165 16.29 2.55 9.54
CA LEU A 165 15.57 1.35 9.19
C LEU A 165 14.21 1.34 9.90
N TYR A 166 13.17 0.85 9.22
CA TYR A 166 11.84 0.65 9.82
C TYR A 166 11.91 -0.16 11.12
N GLN A 167 12.77 -1.18 11.19
CA GLN A 167 12.95 -2.01 12.39
C GLN A 167 13.54 -1.26 13.59
N GLN A 168 14.18 -0.10 13.36
CA GLN A 168 14.75 0.73 14.44
C GLN A 168 13.71 1.65 15.08
N LEU A 169 12.54 1.80 14.47
CA LEU A 169 11.41 2.51 15.07
C LEU A 169 10.88 1.77 16.30
N SER A 170 10.28 2.50 17.22
CA SER A 170 9.58 1.89 18.35
C SER A 170 8.45 0.97 17.88
N ASN A 171 8.10 -0.04 18.68
CA ASN A 171 6.99 -0.95 18.36
C ASN A 171 5.67 -0.20 18.12
N SER A 172 5.42 0.86 18.89
CA SER A 172 4.23 1.69 18.75
C SER A 172 4.16 2.34 17.37
N ILE A 173 5.24 3.00 16.93
CA ILE A 173 5.31 3.65 15.62
C ILE A 173 5.19 2.62 14.50
N ARG A 174 5.89 1.49 14.61
CA ARG A 174 5.79 0.40 13.62
C ARG A 174 4.36 -0.12 13.46
N ASN A 175 3.65 -0.32 14.57
CA ASN A 175 2.25 -0.74 14.56
C ASN A 175 1.33 0.29 13.90
N TRP A 176 1.55 1.58 14.13
CA TRP A 176 0.80 2.64 13.48
C TRP A 176 1.06 2.69 11.97
N VAL A 177 2.31 2.59 11.54
CA VAL A 177 2.65 2.54 10.10
C VAL A 177 1.97 1.35 9.43
N ALA A 178 2.05 0.17 10.05
CA ALA A 178 1.40 -1.03 9.53
C ALA A 178 -0.13 -0.88 9.45
N LEU A 179 -0.75 -0.28 10.47
CA LEU A 179 -2.19 -0.04 10.50
C LEU A 179 -2.63 0.94 9.40
N VAL A 180 -1.94 2.08 9.27
CA VAL A 180 -2.24 3.06 8.22
C VAL A 180 -2.07 2.43 6.84
N GLY A 181 -0.99 1.69 6.62
CA GLY A 181 -0.74 0.99 5.37
C GLY A 181 -1.81 -0.04 5.02
N ASP A 182 -2.26 -0.79 6.01
CA ASP A 182 -3.31 -1.80 5.81
C ASP A 182 -4.68 -1.18 5.50
N ILE A 183 -5.00 -0.02 6.08
CA ILE A 183 -6.23 0.72 5.77
C ILE A 183 -6.16 1.35 4.37
N VAL A 184 -5.02 1.94 4.01
CA VAL A 184 -4.85 2.63 2.71
C VAL A 184 -4.80 1.64 1.55
N ARG A 185 -4.18 0.48 1.74
CA ARG A 185 -4.02 -0.53 0.69
C ARG A 185 -5.33 -0.88 -0.03
N PRO A 186 -6.40 -1.32 0.63
CA PRO A 186 -7.64 -1.69 -0.05
C PRO A 186 -8.35 -0.49 -0.72
N LEU A 187 -8.11 0.73 -0.24
CA LEU A 187 -8.63 1.95 -0.86
C LEU A 187 -7.90 2.34 -2.16
N CYS A 188 -6.71 1.78 -2.38
CA CYS A 188 -5.88 2.01 -3.57
C CYS A 188 -5.95 0.87 -4.59
N LEU A 189 -6.64 -0.23 -4.29
CA LEU A 189 -6.85 -1.33 -5.24
C LEU A 189 -7.93 -0.94 -6.25
N PRO A 190 -7.73 -1.24 -7.55
CA PRO A 190 -8.69 -0.94 -8.61
C PRO A 190 -9.96 -1.77 -8.49
#